data_8f56dd04f11aa809e1f404e7ea922a7a
#
_entry.id   8f56dd04f11aa809e1f404e7ea922a7a
#
_cell.length_a   1.000
_cell.length_b   1.000
_cell.length_c   1.000
_cell.angle_alpha   90.00
_cell.angle_beta   90.00
_cell.angle_gamma   90.00
#
_symmetry.space_group_name_H-M   'P 1'
#
loop_
_entity.id
_entity.type
_entity.pdbx_description
1 polymer ?
#
loop_
_entity_poly.entity_id
_entity_poly.type
_entity_poly.pdbx_seq_one_letter_code
_entity_poly.pdbx_strand_id
1 'polypeptide(L)'
;MKLKAVLLGILTAGALSAGEVSVAAAANTTYAFDEIKAEFAKLHPQTTLNVSLGASGALSTQIKNGAPFDIFMAADMKFADDLHKDGFATAPAKTYAKGKVAMFSVRGVDLSKGLEILKDPSVKTISIANPKTAPYGTASVQAFQKAGVYDEIKGKIVEAKSIGEALSQALKASDVGFIAASAMYAPKMAKDGCNDKPCKQGENFVLVDTKLYEPIAQGMVVLNRAKDNAEAKAFYDFILSDKGKEIFAKYGYEF
;
A
#
# COMPACT_ATOMS: atom_id res chain seq x y z
N MET A 1 5.58 72.71 -21.94
CA MET A 1 5.11 71.34 -22.25
C MET A 1 5.74 70.40 -21.21
N LYS A 2 4.93 69.82 -20.32
CA LYS A 2 5.42 68.86 -19.28
C LYS A 2 5.04 67.49 -19.74
N LEU A 3 6.05 66.64 -20.05
CA LEU A 3 5.90 65.24 -20.45
C LEU A 3 5.62 64.46 -19.18
N LYS A 4 4.45 63.83 -19.05
CA LYS A 4 4.12 62.86 -18.00
C LYS A 4 4.59 61.48 -18.46
N ALA A 5 5.62 60.93 -17.80
CA ALA A 5 6.01 59.54 -17.99
C ALA A 5 5.00 58.66 -17.26
N VAL A 6 4.31 57.81 -18.00
CA VAL A 6 3.46 56.74 -17.47
C VAL A 6 4.36 55.49 -17.27
N LEU A 7 4.62 55.16 -16.01
CA LEU A 7 5.27 53.89 -15.67
C LEU A 7 4.25 52.78 -15.82
N LEU A 8 4.41 51.95 -16.85
CA LEU A 8 3.64 50.72 -17.06
C LEU A 8 4.29 49.63 -16.20
N GLY A 9 3.68 49.33 -15.06
CA GLY A 9 4.11 48.22 -14.21
C GLY A 9 3.76 46.88 -14.91
N ILE A 10 4.79 46.15 -15.34
CA ILE A 10 4.64 44.77 -15.83
C ILE A 10 4.43 43.86 -14.62
N LEU A 11 3.18 43.48 -14.35
CA LEU A 11 2.90 42.33 -13.49
C LEU A 11 3.38 41.07 -14.24
N THR A 12 4.54 40.56 -13.89
CA THR A 12 4.95 39.22 -14.24
C THR A 12 4.09 38.27 -13.44
N ALA A 13 2.98 37.80 -14.02
CA ALA A 13 2.31 36.59 -13.53
C ALA A 13 3.32 35.45 -13.68
N GLY A 14 3.96 35.05 -12.57
CA GLY A 14 4.76 33.83 -12.54
C GLY A 14 3.86 32.71 -12.97
N ALA A 15 4.16 32.08 -14.11
CA ALA A 15 3.53 30.84 -14.50
C ALA A 15 3.81 29.83 -13.37
N LEU A 16 2.80 29.50 -12.56
CA LEU A 16 2.87 28.34 -11.68
C LEU A 16 3.07 27.14 -12.60
N SER A 17 4.29 26.63 -12.66
CA SER A 17 4.56 25.37 -13.34
C SER A 17 3.76 24.29 -12.63
N ALA A 18 2.90 23.58 -13.38
CA ALA A 18 2.24 22.41 -12.85
C ALA A 18 3.30 21.38 -12.40
N GLY A 19 3.30 21.05 -11.13
CA GLY A 19 4.22 20.07 -10.56
C GLY A 19 3.76 18.65 -10.86
N GLU A 20 4.68 17.72 -11.01
CA GLU A 20 4.39 16.30 -11.18
C GLU A 20 5.17 15.49 -10.15
N VAL A 21 4.51 14.51 -9.54
CA VAL A 21 5.12 13.56 -8.60
C VAL A 21 4.76 12.14 -9.01
N SER A 22 5.77 11.35 -9.32
CA SER A 22 5.64 9.93 -9.66
C SER A 22 5.90 9.07 -8.42
N VAL A 23 4.88 8.36 -7.96
CA VAL A 23 4.92 7.56 -6.73
C VAL A 23 4.87 6.07 -7.08
N ALA A 24 5.88 5.32 -6.66
CA ALA A 24 5.84 3.86 -6.62
C ALA A 24 5.29 3.43 -5.25
N ALA A 25 4.10 2.88 -5.18
CA ALA A 25 3.46 2.53 -3.92
C ALA A 25 3.07 1.05 -3.83
N ALA A 26 3.25 0.47 -2.66
CA ALA A 26 2.86 -0.91 -2.41
C ALA A 26 1.34 -1.09 -2.55
N ALA A 27 0.91 -2.16 -3.22
CA ALA A 27 -0.47 -2.39 -3.61
C ALA A 27 -1.49 -2.49 -2.46
N ASN A 28 -1.03 -2.69 -1.22
CA ASN A 28 -1.90 -2.65 -0.04
C ASN A 28 -2.50 -1.25 0.20
N THR A 29 -1.86 -0.19 -0.31
CA THR A 29 -2.32 1.20 -0.13
C THR A 29 -3.39 1.62 -1.15
N THR A 30 -3.73 0.77 -2.11
CA THR A 30 -4.65 1.07 -3.23
C THR A 30 -5.89 1.85 -2.79
N TYR A 31 -6.55 1.40 -1.73
CA TYR A 31 -7.82 1.99 -1.30
C TYR A 31 -7.67 3.32 -0.56
N ALA A 32 -6.57 3.50 0.17
CA ALA A 32 -6.26 4.77 0.83
C ALA A 32 -5.82 5.85 -0.18
N PHE A 33 -5.23 5.45 -1.31
CA PHE A 33 -4.68 6.40 -2.28
C PHE A 33 -5.73 7.29 -2.95
N ASP A 34 -6.95 6.83 -3.12
CA ASP A 34 -8.02 7.66 -3.71
C ASP A 34 -8.30 8.86 -2.79
N GLU A 35 -8.40 8.64 -1.48
CA GLU A 35 -8.60 9.71 -0.50
C GLU A 35 -7.34 10.57 -0.33
N ILE A 36 -6.15 9.94 -0.30
CA ILE A 36 -4.86 10.64 -0.26
C ILE A 36 -4.73 11.63 -1.42
N LYS A 37 -5.01 11.18 -2.66
CA LYS A 37 -4.99 12.06 -3.84
C LYS A 37 -5.97 13.21 -3.72
N ALA A 38 -7.20 12.93 -3.30
CA ALA A 38 -8.24 13.95 -3.17
C ALA A 38 -7.89 15.01 -2.11
N GLU A 39 -7.37 14.60 -0.95
CA GLU A 39 -6.99 15.53 0.10
C GLU A 39 -5.70 16.29 -0.24
N PHE A 40 -4.71 15.64 -0.85
CA PHE A 40 -3.49 16.32 -1.31
C PHE A 40 -3.79 17.36 -2.38
N ALA A 41 -4.66 17.07 -3.34
CA ALA A 41 -5.05 17.99 -4.40
C ALA A 41 -5.75 19.27 -3.89
N LYS A 42 -6.41 19.23 -2.72
CA LYS A 42 -6.97 20.44 -2.09
C LYS A 42 -5.89 21.41 -1.62
N LEU A 43 -4.75 20.87 -1.16
CA LEU A 43 -3.62 21.65 -0.66
C LEU A 43 -2.66 22.05 -1.80
N HIS A 44 -2.54 21.19 -2.80
CA HIS A 44 -1.62 21.32 -3.93
C HIS A 44 -2.35 21.16 -5.27
N PRO A 45 -3.29 22.07 -5.63
CA PRO A 45 -4.17 21.92 -6.80
C PRO A 45 -3.43 21.93 -8.14
N GLN A 46 -2.18 22.40 -8.17
CA GLN A 46 -1.35 22.44 -9.38
C GLN A 46 -0.44 21.20 -9.51
N THR A 47 -0.49 20.26 -8.54
CA THR A 47 0.37 19.07 -8.53
C THR A 47 -0.38 17.85 -9.02
N THR A 48 0.15 17.18 -10.04
CA THR A 48 -0.35 15.90 -10.52
C THR A 48 0.38 14.74 -9.83
N LEU A 49 -0.37 13.83 -9.19
CA LEU A 49 0.17 12.60 -8.61
C LEU A 49 -0.02 11.43 -9.57
N ASN A 50 1.08 10.88 -10.08
CA ASN A 50 1.11 9.65 -10.87
C ASN A 50 1.50 8.48 -9.97
N VAL A 51 0.57 7.57 -9.70
CA VAL A 51 0.79 6.46 -8.77
C VAL A 51 0.83 5.14 -9.50
N SER A 52 1.94 4.41 -9.33
CA SER A 52 2.11 3.03 -9.79
C SER A 52 2.04 2.09 -8.60
N LEU A 53 1.07 1.17 -8.63
CA LEU A 53 0.81 0.21 -7.55
C LEU A 53 1.41 -1.15 -7.89
N GLY A 54 2.13 -1.76 -6.93
CA GLY A 54 2.75 -3.06 -7.15
C GLY A 54 3.28 -3.72 -5.87
N ALA A 55 3.92 -4.89 -6.02
CA ALA A 55 4.67 -5.48 -4.91
C ALA A 55 5.93 -4.67 -4.62
N SER A 56 6.28 -4.48 -3.34
CA SER A 56 7.41 -3.65 -2.92
C SER A 56 8.73 -4.07 -3.57
N GLY A 57 9.02 -5.38 -3.65
CA GLY A 57 10.23 -5.89 -4.29
C GLY A 57 10.27 -5.67 -5.80
N ALA A 58 9.11 -5.79 -6.48
CA ALA A 58 9.03 -5.52 -7.93
C ALA A 58 9.26 -4.03 -8.23
N LEU A 59 8.64 -3.14 -7.44
CA LEU A 59 8.82 -1.69 -7.56
C LEU A 59 10.27 -1.28 -7.23
N SER A 60 10.87 -1.84 -6.17
CA SER A 60 12.27 -1.62 -5.82
C SER A 60 13.20 -2.03 -6.97
N THR A 61 12.94 -3.17 -7.61
CA THR A 61 13.71 -3.62 -8.79
C THR A 61 13.56 -2.65 -9.97
N GLN A 62 12.34 -2.15 -10.24
CA GLN A 62 12.12 -1.15 -11.29
C GLN A 62 12.91 0.14 -11.02
N ILE A 63 12.93 0.62 -9.77
CA ILE A 63 13.70 1.80 -9.36
C ILE A 63 15.20 1.58 -9.60
N LYS A 64 15.74 0.43 -9.19
CA LYS A 64 17.14 0.07 -9.42
C LYS A 64 17.49 -0.03 -10.92
N ASN A 65 16.52 -0.37 -11.75
CA ASN A 65 16.64 -0.40 -13.21
C ASN A 65 16.35 0.96 -13.89
N GLY A 66 16.26 2.04 -13.12
CA GLY A 66 16.11 3.40 -13.65
C GLY A 66 14.69 3.87 -13.90
N ALA A 67 13.67 3.19 -13.38
CA ALA A 67 12.28 3.68 -13.50
C ALA A 67 12.15 5.07 -12.82
N PRO A 68 11.46 6.04 -13.46
CA PRO A 68 11.50 7.44 -13.08
C PRO A 68 10.51 7.79 -11.97
N PHE A 69 10.64 7.16 -10.83
CA PHE A 69 9.84 7.47 -9.63
C PHE A 69 10.52 8.53 -8.76
N ASP A 70 9.72 9.35 -8.10
CA ASP A 70 10.14 10.39 -7.18
C ASP A 70 10.08 9.92 -5.72
N ILE A 71 9.06 9.12 -5.39
CA ILE A 71 8.85 8.59 -4.05
C ILE A 71 8.59 7.08 -4.15
N PHE A 72 9.14 6.34 -3.19
CA PHE A 72 8.84 4.93 -3.01
C PHE A 72 8.19 4.71 -1.64
N MET A 73 7.02 4.08 -1.64
CA MET A 73 6.25 3.69 -0.47
C MET A 73 6.14 2.17 -0.42
N ALA A 74 7.02 1.53 0.34
CA ALA A 74 7.05 0.08 0.49
C ALA A 74 6.07 -0.42 1.57
N ALA A 75 5.69 -1.68 1.49
CA ALA A 75 4.92 -2.36 2.54
C ALA A 75 5.80 -2.93 3.66
N ASP A 76 7.11 -2.67 3.65
CA ASP A 76 8.03 -2.92 4.76
C ASP A 76 9.14 -1.86 4.79
N MET A 77 9.92 -1.88 5.87
CA MET A 77 11.09 -1.01 5.98
C MET A 77 12.25 -1.50 5.11
N LYS A 78 12.39 -2.84 4.95
CA LYS A 78 13.55 -3.44 4.30
C LYS A 78 13.75 -2.96 2.87
N PHE A 79 12.72 -3.02 2.02
CA PHE A 79 12.84 -2.59 0.61
C PHE A 79 13.14 -1.09 0.48
N ALA A 80 12.59 -0.27 1.38
CA ALA A 80 12.85 1.16 1.38
C ALA A 80 14.27 1.49 1.88
N ASP A 81 14.74 0.86 2.97
CA ASP A 81 16.09 1.03 3.50
C ASP A 81 17.17 0.48 2.56
N ASP A 82 16.89 -0.63 1.87
CA ASP A 82 17.81 -1.20 0.88
C ASP A 82 18.04 -0.21 -0.28
N LEU A 83 17.00 0.52 -0.74
CA LEU A 83 17.19 1.57 -1.74
C LEU A 83 18.09 2.70 -1.24
N HIS A 84 17.99 3.09 0.03
CA HIS A 84 18.90 4.09 0.59
C HIS A 84 20.33 3.55 0.69
N LYS A 85 20.53 2.34 1.19
CA LYS A 85 21.85 1.69 1.28
C LYS A 85 22.52 1.54 -0.07
N ASP A 86 21.74 1.24 -1.10
CA ASP A 86 22.22 1.08 -2.47
C ASP A 86 22.38 2.42 -3.22
N GLY A 87 22.16 3.55 -2.55
CA GLY A 87 22.41 4.89 -3.09
C GLY A 87 21.30 5.41 -4.02
N PHE A 88 20.06 4.88 -3.96
CA PHE A 88 18.93 5.35 -4.77
C PHE A 88 18.03 6.37 -4.05
N ALA A 89 18.12 6.48 -2.72
CA ALA A 89 17.29 7.39 -1.93
C ALA A 89 18.13 8.41 -1.14
N THR A 90 17.54 9.58 -0.90
CA THR A 90 18.20 10.74 -0.27
C THR A 90 18.48 10.57 1.21
N ALA A 91 17.70 9.72 1.90
CA ALA A 91 17.78 9.48 3.34
C ALA A 91 17.23 8.08 3.70
N PRO A 92 17.52 7.55 4.90
CA PRO A 92 16.88 6.34 5.42
C PRO A 92 15.37 6.42 5.41
N ALA A 93 14.71 5.27 5.30
CA ALA A 93 13.27 5.20 5.28
C ALA A 93 12.63 5.70 6.58
N LYS A 94 11.47 6.36 6.46
CA LYS A 94 10.58 6.62 7.59
C LYS A 94 9.36 5.74 7.53
N THR A 95 8.96 5.20 8.68
CA THR A 95 7.70 4.47 8.79
C THR A 95 6.54 5.46 8.62
N TYR A 96 5.62 5.15 7.69
CA TYR A 96 4.42 5.96 7.48
C TYR A 96 3.15 5.29 8.02
N ALA A 97 3.14 3.96 8.16
CA ALA A 97 2.02 3.19 8.71
C ALA A 97 2.46 1.76 9.10
N LYS A 98 1.62 1.05 9.86
CA LYS A 98 1.73 -0.39 10.10
C LYS A 98 0.48 -1.10 9.58
N GLY A 99 0.68 -2.14 8.78
CA GLY A 99 -0.41 -2.92 8.20
C GLY A 99 -0.70 -4.20 8.98
N LYS A 100 -1.86 -4.81 8.67
CA LYS A 100 -2.27 -6.12 9.22
C LYS A 100 -2.70 -7.06 8.10
N VAL A 101 -2.47 -8.36 8.31
CA VAL A 101 -2.99 -9.42 7.44
C VAL A 101 -4.40 -9.77 7.85
N ALA A 102 -5.30 -9.90 6.88
CA ALA A 102 -6.63 -10.45 7.06
C ALA A 102 -6.76 -11.77 6.30
N MET A 103 -7.38 -12.77 6.92
CA MET A 103 -7.89 -13.97 6.28
C MET A 103 -9.33 -13.69 5.83
N PHE A 104 -9.64 -13.95 4.57
CA PHE A 104 -10.88 -13.55 3.91
C PHE A 104 -11.40 -14.66 2.99
N SER A 105 -12.73 -14.83 2.91
CA SER A 105 -13.35 -15.77 1.99
C SER A 105 -14.73 -15.27 1.55
N VAL A 106 -15.03 -15.45 0.27
CA VAL A 106 -16.38 -15.30 -0.30
C VAL A 106 -17.05 -16.66 -0.57
N ARG A 107 -16.39 -17.77 -0.18
CA ARG A 107 -16.84 -19.14 -0.47
C ARG A 107 -17.55 -19.81 0.69
N GLY A 108 -17.93 -19.06 1.73
CA GLY A 108 -18.63 -19.59 2.90
C GLY A 108 -17.76 -20.45 3.82
N VAL A 109 -16.43 -20.29 3.77
CA VAL A 109 -15.51 -20.94 4.70
C VAL A 109 -15.68 -20.36 6.09
N ASP A 110 -15.80 -21.22 7.11
CA ASP A 110 -15.93 -20.82 8.51
C ASP A 110 -14.59 -20.28 9.06
N LEU A 111 -14.40 -18.97 8.91
CA LEU A 111 -13.16 -18.30 9.34
C LEU A 111 -13.02 -18.23 10.88
N SER A 112 -14.04 -18.54 11.66
CA SER A 112 -13.99 -18.51 13.14
C SER A 112 -12.99 -19.51 13.71
N LYS A 113 -12.66 -20.56 12.96
CA LYS A 113 -11.65 -21.58 13.30
C LYS A 113 -10.20 -21.07 13.18
N GLY A 114 -10.00 -19.83 12.75
CA GLY A 114 -8.66 -19.26 12.54
C GLY A 114 -7.86 -20.04 11.49
N LEU A 115 -6.54 -20.12 11.67
CA LEU A 115 -5.66 -20.77 10.69
C LEU A 115 -5.87 -22.29 10.59
N GLU A 116 -6.49 -22.94 11.59
CA GLU A 116 -6.78 -24.38 11.56
C GLU A 116 -7.74 -24.78 10.43
N ILE A 117 -8.65 -23.87 10.02
CA ILE A 117 -9.56 -24.14 8.90
C ILE A 117 -8.82 -24.44 7.58
N LEU A 118 -7.60 -23.94 7.42
CA LEU A 118 -6.80 -24.16 6.21
C LEU A 118 -6.44 -25.61 5.97
N LYS A 119 -6.44 -26.45 7.03
CA LYS A 119 -6.19 -27.91 6.94
C LYS A 119 -7.41 -28.65 6.43
N ASP A 120 -8.61 -28.08 6.57
CA ASP A 120 -9.86 -28.73 6.15
C ASP A 120 -9.79 -29.16 4.67
N PRO A 121 -10.23 -30.37 4.32
CA PRO A 121 -10.25 -30.86 2.94
C PRO A 121 -11.12 -30.05 1.99
N SER A 122 -12.10 -29.28 2.50
CA SER A 122 -12.92 -28.38 1.69
C SER A 122 -12.16 -27.14 1.23
N VAL A 123 -11.11 -26.72 1.94
CA VAL A 123 -10.20 -25.65 1.53
C VAL A 123 -9.12 -26.22 0.62
N LYS A 124 -9.23 -25.96 -0.67
CA LYS A 124 -8.32 -26.50 -1.70
C LYS A 124 -7.28 -25.47 -2.15
N THR A 125 -7.65 -24.19 -2.11
CA THR A 125 -6.83 -23.08 -2.65
C THR A 125 -6.75 -21.93 -1.66
N ILE A 126 -5.51 -21.50 -1.39
CA ILE A 126 -5.19 -20.40 -0.47
C ILE A 126 -4.38 -19.36 -1.22
N SER A 127 -4.95 -18.18 -1.53
CA SER A 127 -4.19 -17.13 -2.19
C SER A 127 -3.40 -16.29 -1.19
N ILE A 128 -2.12 -16.08 -1.50
CA ILE A 128 -1.23 -15.17 -0.81
C ILE A 128 -0.46 -14.33 -1.83
N ALA A 129 0.07 -13.18 -1.44
CA ALA A 129 1.07 -12.51 -2.27
C ALA A 129 2.40 -13.29 -2.23
N ASN A 130 3.20 -13.21 -3.31
CA ASN A 130 4.49 -13.89 -3.36
C ASN A 130 5.41 -13.41 -2.21
N PRO A 131 5.84 -14.29 -1.30
CA PRO A 131 6.58 -13.91 -0.10
C PRO A 131 8.00 -13.38 -0.40
N LYS A 132 8.54 -13.62 -1.60
CA LYS A 132 9.86 -13.09 -1.99
C LYS A 132 9.83 -11.61 -2.34
N THR A 133 8.68 -11.08 -2.75
CA THR A 133 8.55 -9.71 -3.27
C THR A 133 7.50 -8.87 -2.56
N ALA A 134 6.63 -9.48 -1.76
CA ALA A 134 5.51 -8.81 -1.11
C ALA A 134 5.51 -9.09 0.41
N PRO A 135 5.71 -8.05 1.25
CA PRO A 135 5.79 -8.18 2.71
C PRO A 135 4.56 -8.85 3.35
N TYR A 136 3.37 -8.64 2.82
CA TYR A 136 2.17 -9.34 3.27
C TYR A 136 2.21 -10.84 2.98
N GLY A 137 2.84 -11.25 1.89
CA GLY A 137 3.07 -12.66 1.60
C GLY A 137 4.06 -13.28 2.58
N THR A 138 5.16 -12.57 2.89
CA THR A 138 6.12 -12.96 3.93
C THR A 138 5.41 -13.14 5.27
N ALA A 139 4.61 -12.16 5.69
CA ALA A 139 3.85 -12.20 6.95
C ALA A 139 2.86 -13.38 6.98
N SER A 140 2.19 -13.68 5.86
CA SER A 140 1.29 -14.83 5.77
C SER A 140 2.02 -16.15 5.98
N VAL A 141 3.18 -16.33 5.32
CA VAL A 141 3.99 -17.55 5.49
C VAL A 141 4.53 -17.68 6.92
N GLN A 142 4.99 -16.57 7.51
CA GLN A 142 5.41 -16.55 8.92
C GLN A 142 4.27 -16.97 9.85
N ALA A 143 3.06 -16.49 9.61
CA ALA A 143 1.90 -16.86 10.40
C ALA A 143 1.59 -18.36 10.28
N PHE A 144 1.64 -18.93 9.08
CA PHE A 144 1.43 -20.36 8.87
C PHE A 144 2.49 -21.22 9.57
N GLN A 145 3.75 -20.78 9.51
CA GLN A 145 4.88 -21.50 10.17
C GLN A 145 4.76 -21.43 11.67
N LYS A 146 4.51 -20.25 12.25
CA LYS A 146 4.36 -20.08 13.71
C LYS A 146 3.12 -20.80 14.26
N ALA A 147 2.04 -20.89 13.48
CA ALA A 147 0.85 -21.64 13.83
C ALA A 147 1.00 -23.16 13.61
N GLY A 148 2.11 -23.62 13.01
CA GLY A 148 2.37 -25.03 12.75
C GLY A 148 1.51 -25.66 11.64
N VAL A 149 0.85 -24.85 10.81
CA VAL A 149 -0.04 -25.35 9.73
C VAL A 149 0.65 -25.43 8.37
N TYR A 150 1.80 -24.77 8.18
CA TYR A 150 2.44 -24.56 6.88
C TYR A 150 2.66 -25.85 6.10
N ASP A 151 3.20 -26.89 6.72
CA ASP A 151 3.57 -28.12 6.02
C ASP A 151 2.36 -28.89 5.48
N GLU A 152 1.21 -28.80 6.14
CA GLU A 152 -0.04 -29.42 5.70
C GLU A 152 -0.72 -28.63 4.56
N ILE A 153 -0.52 -27.29 4.51
CA ILE A 153 -1.23 -26.43 3.58
C ILE A 153 -0.39 -25.94 2.39
N LYS A 154 0.94 -26.14 2.40
CA LYS A 154 1.84 -25.61 1.35
C LYS A 154 1.44 -26.02 -0.07
N GLY A 155 0.87 -27.21 -0.25
CA GLY A 155 0.34 -27.67 -1.53
C GLY A 155 -0.95 -26.99 -2.00
N LYS A 156 -1.63 -26.23 -1.12
CA LYS A 156 -2.86 -25.49 -1.41
C LYS A 156 -2.57 -24.00 -1.72
N ILE A 157 -1.33 -23.55 -1.50
CA ILE A 157 -0.94 -22.14 -1.64
C ILE A 157 -0.80 -21.76 -3.11
N VAL A 158 -1.45 -20.68 -3.50
CA VAL A 158 -1.36 -20.03 -4.80
C VAL A 158 -0.77 -18.64 -4.60
N GLU A 159 0.44 -18.44 -5.13
CA GLU A 159 1.15 -17.15 -5.02
C GLU A 159 0.71 -16.18 -6.12
N ALA A 160 0.29 -14.99 -5.71
CA ALA A 160 -0.03 -13.87 -6.58
C ALA A 160 1.16 -12.91 -6.68
N LYS A 161 1.27 -12.16 -7.78
CA LYS A 161 2.37 -11.20 -8.00
C LYS A 161 2.37 -10.04 -7.00
N SER A 162 1.21 -9.70 -6.43
CA SER A 162 1.05 -8.63 -5.44
C SER A 162 -0.10 -8.94 -4.47
N ILE A 163 -0.19 -8.18 -3.38
CA ILE A 163 -1.31 -8.33 -2.42
C ILE A 163 -2.66 -7.92 -3.03
N GLY A 164 -2.68 -7.01 -4.00
CA GLY A 164 -3.88 -6.67 -4.76
C GLY A 164 -4.35 -7.81 -5.66
N GLU A 165 -3.42 -8.54 -6.28
CA GLU A 165 -3.74 -9.73 -7.06
C GLU A 165 -4.19 -10.89 -6.16
N ALA A 166 -3.58 -11.07 -4.98
CA ALA A 166 -4.06 -12.05 -3.99
C ALA A 166 -5.51 -11.80 -3.58
N LEU A 167 -5.90 -10.54 -3.37
CA LEU A 167 -7.30 -10.17 -3.14
C LEU A 167 -8.18 -10.52 -4.35
N SER A 168 -7.72 -10.23 -5.56
CA SER A 168 -8.47 -10.56 -6.80
C SER A 168 -8.71 -12.07 -6.93
N GLN A 169 -7.72 -12.89 -6.57
CA GLN A 169 -7.84 -14.34 -6.52
C GLN A 169 -8.82 -14.80 -5.41
N ALA A 170 -8.74 -14.20 -4.23
CA ALA A 170 -9.65 -14.48 -3.11
C ALA A 170 -11.13 -14.20 -3.47
N LEU A 171 -11.38 -13.14 -4.24
CA LEU A 171 -12.73 -12.79 -4.70
C LEU A 171 -13.28 -13.73 -5.79
N LYS A 172 -12.40 -14.33 -6.61
CA LYS A 172 -12.83 -15.00 -7.85
C LYS A 172 -12.55 -16.50 -7.90
N ALA A 173 -11.44 -16.94 -7.31
CA ALA A 173 -10.89 -18.26 -7.59
C ALA A 173 -10.48 -19.07 -6.34
N SER A 174 -9.97 -18.41 -5.30
CA SER A 174 -9.46 -19.13 -4.12
C SER A 174 -10.55 -19.34 -3.06
N ASP A 175 -10.41 -20.39 -2.27
CA ASP A 175 -11.32 -20.67 -1.17
C ASP A 175 -11.08 -19.71 -0.01
N VAL A 176 -9.80 -19.42 0.26
CA VAL A 176 -9.37 -18.45 1.28
C VAL A 176 -8.27 -17.55 0.72
N GLY A 177 -8.29 -16.27 1.05
CA GLY A 177 -7.23 -15.32 0.72
C GLY A 177 -6.61 -14.70 1.95
N PHE A 178 -5.27 -14.53 1.92
CA PHE A 178 -4.53 -13.74 2.88
C PHE A 178 -4.20 -12.40 2.22
N ILE A 179 -4.83 -11.36 2.72
CA ILE A 179 -4.89 -10.04 2.06
C ILE A 179 -4.48 -8.93 3.05
N ALA A 180 -4.27 -7.72 2.53
CA ALA A 180 -4.13 -6.57 3.39
C ALA A 180 -5.48 -6.23 4.04
N ALA A 181 -5.50 -6.08 5.36
CA ALA A 181 -6.71 -5.73 6.10
C ALA A 181 -7.34 -4.42 5.61
N SER A 182 -6.52 -3.49 5.08
CA SER A 182 -6.98 -2.22 4.52
C SER A 182 -8.05 -2.36 3.45
N ALA A 183 -8.05 -3.45 2.68
CA ALA A 183 -9.09 -3.72 1.70
C ALA A 183 -10.47 -3.87 2.35
N MET A 184 -10.54 -4.45 3.53
CA MET A 184 -11.80 -4.72 4.22
C MET A 184 -12.53 -3.47 4.72
N TYR A 185 -11.79 -2.37 4.88
CA TYR A 185 -12.34 -1.07 5.28
C TYR A 185 -12.73 -0.19 4.08
N ALA A 186 -12.45 -0.65 2.86
CA ALA A 186 -12.77 0.10 1.65
C ALA A 186 -14.27 -0.02 1.29
N PRO A 187 -14.96 1.09 0.98
CA PRO A 187 -16.38 1.06 0.57
C PRO A 187 -16.65 0.11 -0.62
N LYS A 188 -15.70 0.01 -1.55
CA LYS A 188 -15.80 -0.89 -2.70
C LYS A 188 -15.94 -2.36 -2.30
N MET A 189 -15.31 -2.78 -1.22
CA MET A 189 -15.38 -4.17 -0.75
C MET A 189 -16.77 -4.57 -0.23
N ALA A 190 -17.60 -3.61 0.17
CA ALA A 190 -18.99 -3.88 0.49
C ALA A 190 -19.69 -4.62 -0.67
N LYS A 191 -19.53 -4.12 -1.90
CA LYS A 191 -20.09 -4.71 -3.12
C LYS A 191 -19.33 -5.95 -3.58
N ASP A 192 -18.01 -5.86 -3.64
CA ASP A 192 -17.18 -6.87 -4.30
C ASP A 192 -17.01 -8.16 -3.46
N GLY A 193 -17.12 -8.05 -2.11
CA GLY A 193 -16.76 -9.16 -1.24
C GLY A 193 -17.65 -9.36 0.01
N CYS A 194 -18.62 -8.47 0.27
CA CYS A 194 -19.39 -8.48 1.52
C CYS A 194 -20.92 -8.32 1.32
N ASN A 195 -21.45 -8.77 0.15
CA ASN A 195 -22.88 -8.82 -0.17
C ASN A 195 -23.60 -7.46 0.00
N ASP A 196 -23.03 -6.40 -0.58
CA ASP A 196 -23.53 -5.02 -0.54
C ASP A 196 -23.63 -4.40 0.88
N LYS A 197 -22.95 -5.00 1.87
CA LYS A 197 -22.86 -4.50 3.25
C LYS A 197 -21.41 -4.17 3.60
N PRO A 198 -21.15 -3.23 4.52
CA PRO A 198 -19.81 -3.03 5.04
C PRO A 198 -19.22 -4.34 5.55
N CYS A 199 -17.98 -4.64 5.15
CA CYS A 199 -17.31 -5.84 5.62
C CYS A 199 -17.12 -5.79 7.14
N LYS A 200 -17.42 -6.89 7.82
CA LYS A 200 -17.30 -6.97 9.27
C LYS A 200 -16.32 -8.07 9.67
N GLN A 201 -15.44 -7.71 10.60
CA GLN A 201 -14.55 -8.68 11.24
C GLN A 201 -15.38 -9.73 12.01
N GLY A 202 -14.98 -10.98 11.90
CA GLY A 202 -15.71 -12.11 12.49
C GLY A 202 -16.85 -12.67 11.59
N GLU A 203 -17.30 -11.91 10.60
CA GLU A 203 -18.29 -12.37 9.62
C GLU A 203 -17.68 -12.61 8.23
N ASN A 204 -17.06 -11.57 7.66
CA ASN A 204 -16.54 -11.61 6.29
C ASN A 204 -15.04 -11.88 6.27
N PHE A 205 -14.32 -11.44 7.30
CA PHE A 205 -12.88 -11.64 7.45
C PHE A 205 -12.47 -11.77 8.91
N VAL A 206 -11.28 -12.32 9.13
CA VAL A 206 -10.63 -12.37 10.46
C VAL A 206 -9.24 -11.78 10.34
N LEU A 207 -8.86 -10.94 11.30
CA LEU A 207 -7.47 -10.50 11.38
C LEU A 207 -6.60 -11.67 11.86
N VAL A 208 -5.49 -11.88 11.17
CA VAL A 208 -4.47 -12.84 11.62
C VAL A 208 -3.79 -12.27 12.87
N ASP A 209 -3.61 -13.09 13.91
CA ASP A 209 -2.95 -12.65 15.15
C ASP A 209 -1.55 -12.09 14.82
N THR A 210 -1.34 -10.83 15.19
CA THR A 210 -0.09 -10.11 14.93
C THR A 210 1.12 -10.71 15.64
N LYS A 211 0.93 -11.57 16.63
CA LYS A 211 2.00 -12.35 17.27
C LYS A 211 2.56 -13.44 16.36
N LEU A 212 1.83 -13.81 15.31
CA LEU A 212 2.24 -14.89 14.39
C LEU A 212 3.17 -14.42 13.26
N TYR A 213 3.40 -13.12 13.11
CA TYR A 213 4.30 -12.58 12.08
C TYR A 213 5.00 -11.31 12.56
N GLU A 214 6.09 -10.94 11.89
CA GLU A 214 6.80 -9.70 12.19
C GLU A 214 5.93 -8.48 11.81
N PRO A 215 5.99 -7.36 12.58
CA PRO A 215 5.22 -6.16 12.29
C PRO A 215 5.43 -5.67 10.85
N ILE A 216 4.34 -5.43 10.14
CA ILE A 216 4.37 -4.90 8.77
C ILE A 216 4.52 -3.38 8.84
N ALA A 217 5.68 -2.90 9.34
CA ALA A 217 6.03 -1.48 9.36
C ALA A 217 6.39 -1.03 7.95
N GLN A 218 5.65 -0.09 7.39
CA GLN A 218 5.75 0.34 6.00
C GLN A 218 6.66 1.56 5.87
N GLY A 219 7.70 1.44 5.03
CA GLY A 219 8.73 2.44 4.85
C GLY A 219 8.53 3.31 3.62
N MET A 220 8.85 4.59 3.72
CA MET A 220 8.82 5.54 2.61
C MET A 220 10.15 6.28 2.48
N VAL A 221 10.60 6.47 1.23
CA VAL A 221 11.81 7.26 0.89
C VAL A 221 11.54 8.21 -0.27
N VAL A 222 12.26 9.34 -0.27
CA VAL A 222 12.39 10.21 -1.44
C VAL A 222 13.59 9.72 -2.25
N LEU A 223 13.39 9.48 -3.54
CA LEU A 223 14.44 9.01 -4.44
C LEU A 223 15.34 10.15 -4.92
N ASN A 224 16.59 9.85 -5.24
CA ASN A 224 17.61 10.87 -5.56
C ASN A 224 17.22 11.79 -6.72
N ARG A 225 16.45 11.29 -7.70
CA ARG A 225 15.97 12.14 -8.81
C ARG A 225 15.05 13.27 -8.35
N ALA A 226 14.36 13.08 -7.21
CA ALA A 226 13.43 14.03 -6.65
C ALA A 226 14.00 14.87 -5.49
N LYS A 227 15.32 14.84 -5.26
CA LYS A 227 15.97 15.55 -4.16
C LYS A 227 15.64 17.06 -4.13
N ASP A 228 15.49 17.67 -5.29
CA ASP A 228 15.20 19.10 -5.47
C ASP A 228 13.73 19.34 -5.93
N ASN A 229 12.88 18.30 -5.94
CA ASN A 229 11.46 18.44 -6.30
C ASN A 229 10.64 18.83 -5.07
N ALA A 230 10.23 20.10 -5.00
CA ALA A 230 9.45 20.64 -3.89
C ALA A 230 8.08 19.95 -3.72
N GLU A 231 7.43 19.53 -4.83
CA GLU A 231 6.16 18.84 -4.79
C GLU A 231 6.29 17.40 -4.25
N ALA A 232 7.37 16.71 -4.60
CA ALA A 232 7.68 15.41 -4.01
C ALA A 232 7.90 15.53 -2.50
N LYS A 233 8.62 16.57 -2.05
CA LYS A 233 8.78 16.84 -0.63
C LYS A 233 7.44 17.15 0.04
N ALA A 234 6.60 17.97 -0.57
CA ALA A 234 5.28 18.31 -0.03
C ALA A 234 4.40 17.06 0.10
N PHE A 235 4.40 16.18 -0.89
CA PHE A 235 3.67 14.91 -0.81
C PHE A 235 4.24 13.98 0.28
N TYR A 236 5.57 13.88 0.39
CA TYR A 236 6.22 13.11 1.46
C TYR A 236 5.80 13.60 2.85
N ASP A 237 5.84 14.93 3.07
CA ASP A 237 5.45 15.55 4.34
C ASP A 237 3.94 15.36 4.61
N PHE A 238 3.10 15.45 3.57
CA PHE A 238 1.66 15.19 3.67
C PHE A 238 1.36 13.76 4.15
N ILE A 239 2.03 12.76 3.60
CA ILE A 239 1.85 11.36 4.04
C ILE A 239 2.18 11.18 5.52
N LEU A 240 3.21 11.88 6.03
CA LEU A 240 3.63 11.80 7.44
C LEU A 240 2.84 12.72 8.37
N SER A 241 2.01 13.61 7.84
CA SER A 241 1.17 14.54 8.61
C SER A 241 0.06 13.83 9.37
N ASP A 242 -0.56 14.53 10.32
CA ASP A 242 -1.73 14.02 11.05
C ASP A 242 -2.90 13.72 10.09
N LYS A 243 -3.06 14.51 9.02
CA LYS A 243 -4.07 14.25 7.99
C LYS A 243 -3.78 12.97 7.20
N GLY A 244 -2.53 12.74 6.81
CA GLY A 244 -2.10 11.48 6.17
C GLY A 244 -2.36 10.28 7.09
N LYS A 245 -2.01 10.38 8.37
CA LYS A 245 -2.28 9.34 9.37
C LYS A 245 -3.78 9.10 9.56
N GLU A 246 -4.59 10.16 9.66
CA GLU A 246 -6.05 10.04 9.75
C GLU A 246 -6.61 9.23 8.58
N ILE A 247 -6.17 9.50 7.35
CA ILE A 247 -6.61 8.75 6.19
C ILE A 247 -6.21 7.28 6.32
N PHE A 248 -4.94 6.98 6.61
CA PHE A 248 -4.51 5.59 6.77
C PHE A 248 -5.27 4.87 7.90
N ALA A 249 -5.54 5.54 9.03
CA ALA A 249 -6.30 4.97 10.15
C ALA A 249 -7.72 4.53 9.74
N LYS A 250 -8.40 5.27 8.86
CA LYS A 250 -9.72 4.89 8.31
C LYS A 250 -9.67 3.54 7.59
N TYR A 251 -8.53 3.19 7.00
CA TYR A 251 -8.29 1.92 6.32
C TYR A 251 -7.61 0.88 7.23
N GLY A 252 -7.70 1.03 8.56
CA GLY A 252 -7.25 0.04 9.53
C GLY A 252 -5.73 -0.07 9.71
N TYR A 253 -4.96 0.93 9.27
CA TYR A 253 -3.54 1.02 9.57
C TYR A 253 -3.30 1.55 10.98
N GLU A 254 -2.17 1.16 11.56
CA GLU A 254 -1.64 1.64 12.86
C GLU A 254 -0.34 2.45 12.66
N PHE A 255 0.13 3.10 13.73
CA PHE A 255 1.33 3.95 13.71
C PHE A 255 2.30 3.58 14.84
#